data_a146fca249ae5fac0d620b4251875015
#
_entry.id   a146fca249ae5fac0d620b4251875015
#
_cell.length_a   1.000
_cell.length_b   1.000
_cell.length_c   1.000
_cell.angle_alpha   90.00
_cell.angle_beta   90.00
_cell.angle_gamma   90.00
#
_symmetry.space_group_name_H-M   'P 1'
#
loop_
_entity.id
_entity.type
_entity.pdbx_description
1 polymer ?
#
loop_
_entity_poly.entity_id
_entity_poly.type
_entity_poly.pdbx_seq_one_letter_code
_entity_poly.pdbx_strand_id
1 'polypeptide(L)'
;MKKILISVILAFCATTLFAQSGKPEKTVMKPALLVIDVQKQFLPMMSKEDQDKALMMMNWSIWVFRQYGFPVIRVYHTSDKWGPKPDDPGFQFADTLRILDTDPKIVKTYGSAFNKTGLDKLLKEKGINTLYLCGLSSVGCVLATYTDAANYDYKAFLIKDALMGPDAVQTDQIEAILGAVGLETIDYMFEIRAE
;
A
#
# COMPACT_ATOMS: atom_id res chain seq x y z
N MET A 1 -29.21 -80.43 15.03
CA MET A 1 -29.55 -79.08 14.53
C MET A 1 -28.60 -78.06 15.22
N LYS A 2 -27.51 -77.71 14.59
CA LYS A 2 -26.50 -76.80 15.14
C LYS A 2 -26.80 -75.39 14.63
N LYS A 3 -27.10 -74.47 15.55
CA LYS A 3 -27.23 -73.01 15.22
C LYS A 3 -25.87 -72.39 15.18
N ILE A 4 -25.50 -71.88 14.03
CA ILE A 4 -24.27 -71.12 13.81
C ILE A 4 -24.58 -69.66 14.15
N LEU A 5 -23.92 -69.14 15.20
CA LEU A 5 -23.99 -67.74 15.61
C LEU A 5 -22.93 -66.94 14.84
N ILE A 6 -23.36 -66.12 13.91
CA ILE A 6 -22.44 -65.23 13.15
C ILE A 6 -22.29 -63.91 13.95
N SER A 7 -21.16 -63.75 14.60
CA SER A 7 -20.79 -62.44 15.24
C SER A 7 -20.27 -61.50 14.20
N VAL A 8 -21.03 -60.47 13.90
CA VAL A 8 -20.57 -59.32 13.07
C VAL A 8 -19.78 -58.37 13.96
N ILE A 9 -18.47 -58.34 13.77
CA ILE A 9 -17.61 -57.35 14.41
C ILE A 9 -17.65 -56.08 13.55
N LEU A 10 -18.38 -55.07 14.05
CA LEU A 10 -18.34 -53.72 13.47
C LEU A 10 -17.01 -53.05 13.90
N ALA A 11 -16.04 -53.02 12.99
CA ALA A 11 -14.86 -52.24 13.18
C ALA A 11 -15.20 -50.75 12.99
N PHE A 12 -15.34 -50.01 14.09
CA PHE A 12 -15.49 -48.55 14.09
C PHE A 12 -14.14 -47.92 13.81
N CYS A 13 -13.89 -47.61 12.52
CA CYS A 13 -12.71 -46.86 12.11
C CYS A 13 -12.90 -45.39 12.51
N ALA A 14 -12.51 -45.05 13.73
CA ALA A 14 -12.45 -43.66 14.18
C ALA A 14 -11.26 -42.98 13.46
N THR A 15 -11.52 -42.37 12.30
CA THR A 15 -10.59 -41.43 11.69
C THR A 15 -10.58 -40.17 12.58
N THR A 16 -9.62 -40.10 13.49
CA THR A 16 -9.25 -38.87 14.16
C THR A 16 -8.70 -37.89 13.12
N LEU A 17 -9.58 -37.00 12.66
CA LEU A 17 -9.13 -35.77 12.00
C LEU A 17 -8.32 -34.95 13.03
N PHE A 18 -7.02 -35.16 13.05
CA PHE A 18 -6.12 -34.18 13.64
C PHE A 18 -6.22 -32.92 12.77
N ALA A 19 -7.05 -31.96 13.19
CA ALA A 19 -6.91 -30.60 12.72
C ALA A 19 -5.49 -30.18 13.11
N GLN A 20 -4.58 -30.21 12.15
CA GLN A 20 -3.29 -29.58 12.30
C GLN A 20 -3.53 -28.10 12.53
N SER A 21 -3.53 -27.67 13.78
CA SER A 21 -3.35 -26.27 14.16
C SER A 21 -1.90 -25.89 13.85
N GLY A 22 -1.56 -25.90 12.57
CA GLY A 22 -0.31 -25.32 12.11
C GLY A 22 -0.33 -23.84 12.50
N LYS A 23 0.68 -23.40 13.27
CA LYS A 23 0.90 -21.96 13.42
C LYS A 23 0.85 -21.38 12.02
N PRO A 24 0.12 -20.27 11.79
CA PRO A 24 0.10 -19.64 10.47
C PRO A 24 1.54 -19.41 10.04
N GLU A 25 1.86 -19.88 8.85
CA GLU A 25 3.19 -19.67 8.26
C GLU A 25 3.49 -18.18 8.31
N LYS A 26 4.64 -17.82 8.91
CA LYS A 26 5.02 -16.41 9.03
C LYS A 26 5.20 -15.84 7.63
N THR A 27 4.23 -15.07 7.17
CA THR A 27 4.35 -14.35 5.91
C THR A 27 5.39 -13.25 6.07
N VAL A 28 6.50 -13.39 5.37
CA VAL A 28 7.55 -12.36 5.35
C VAL A 28 7.00 -11.12 4.63
N MET A 29 7.09 -9.97 5.29
CA MET A 29 6.68 -8.69 4.73
C MET A 29 7.55 -8.35 3.51
N LYS A 30 6.92 -8.06 2.37
CA LYS A 30 7.57 -7.62 1.12
C LYS A 30 6.97 -6.26 0.74
N PRO A 31 7.54 -5.16 1.23
CA PRO A 31 6.93 -3.84 1.11
C PRO A 31 7.23 -3.15 -0.22
N ALA A 32 6.33 -2.23 -0.59
CA ALA A 32 6.55 -1.21 -1.61
C ALA A 32 6.02 0.14 -1.13
N LEU A 33 6.66 1.23 -1.55
CA LEU A 33 6.18 2.59 -1.36
C LEU A 33 5.37 3.04 -2.58
N LEU A 34 4.15 3.51 -2.37
CA LEU A 34 3.34 4.18 -3.38
C LEU A 34 3.36 5.68 -3.12
N VAL A 35 3.91 6.44 -4.06
CA VAL A 35 3.88 7.91 -4.05
C VAL A 35 2.77 8.35 -4.99
N ILE A 36 1.66 8.85 -4.41
CA ILE A 36 0.39 9.02 -5.10
C ILE A 36 0.14 10.49 -5.43
N ASP A 37 -0.02 10.80 -6.72
CA ASP A 37 -0.53 12.05 -7.29
C ASP A 37 0.19 13.35 -6.83
N VAL A 38 1.48 13.27 -6.46
CA VAL A 38 2.27 14.45 -6.03
C VAL A 38 2.67 15.29 -7.24
N GLN A 39 1.68 15.61 -8.08
CA GLN A 39 1.84 16.31 -9.35
C GLN A 39 1.73 17.84 -9.16
N LYS A 40 2.51 18.59 -9.94
CA LYS A 40 2.58 20.07 -9.88
C LYS A 40 1.21 20.73 -9.98
N GLN A 41 0.29 20.16 -10.76
CA GLN A 41 -1.08 20.67 -10.92
C GLN A 41 -1.84 20.76 -9.59
N PHE A 42 -1.61 19.83 -8.68
CA PHE A 42 -2.40 19.71 -7.45
C PHE A 42 -1.76 20.43 -6.26
N LEU A 43 -0.46 20.68 -6.27
CA LEU A 43 0.26 21.31 -5.16
C LEU A 43 -0.31 22.67 -4.73
N PRO A 44 -0.73 23.57 -5.64
CA PRO A 44 -1.29 24.86 -5.25
C PRO A 44 -2.58 24.78 -4.42
N MET A 45 -3.19 23.60 -4.29
CA MET A 45 -4.39 23.39 -3.48
C MET A 45 -4.09 23.28 -1.98
N MET A 46 -2.83 23.11 -1.58
CA MET A 46 -2.37 22.97 -0.22
C MET A 46 -1.55 24.20 0.21
N SER A 47 -1.49 24.46 1.53
CA SER A 47 -0.59 25.49 2.06
C SER A 47 0.86 25.16 1.78
N LYS A 48 1.73 26.17 1.70
CA LYS A 48 3.16 25.95 1.47
C LYS A 48 3.80 25.18 2.62
N GLU A 49 3.35 25.43 3.85
CA GLU A 49 3.82 24.74 5.05
C GLU A 49 3.51 23.24 5.00
N ASP A 50 2.27 22.88 4.67
CA ASP A 50 1.86 21.47 4.52
C ASP A 50 2.63 20.78 3.39
N GLN A 51 2.83 21.47 2.25
CA GLN A 51 3.64 20.95 1.17
C GLN A 51 5.07 20.64 1.62
N ASP A 52 5.74 21.59 2.27
CA ASP A 52 7.13 21.45 2.68
C ASP A 52 7.31 20.32 3.69
N LYS A 53 6.40 20.23 4.68
CA LYS A 53 6.39 19.14 5.66
C LYS A 53 6.22 17.79 4.99
N ALA A 54 5.18 17.63 4.18
CA ALA A 54 4.87 16.35 3.56
C ALA A 54 5.90 15.92 2.51
N LEU A 55 6.38 16.84 1.67
CA LEU A 55 7.43 16.55 0.68
C LEU A 55 8.75 16.14 1.35
N MET A 56 9.10 16.77 2.47
CA MET A 56 10.25 16.35 3.27
C MET A 56 10.08 14.91 3.77
N MET A 57 8.93 14.59 4.36
CA MET A 57 8.66 13.25 4.89
C MET A 57 8.58 12.21 3.77
N MET A 58 7.99 12.54 2.62
CA MET A 58 8.01 11.66 1.43
C MET A 58 9.43 11.38 0.96
N ASN A 59 10.31 12.38 0.93
CA ASN A 59 11.69 12.20 0.54
C ASN A 59 12.48 11.30 1.51
N TRP A 60 12.24 11.42 2.81
CA TRP A 60 12.79 10.51 3.81
C TRP A 60 12.25 9.09 3.62
N SER A 61 10.95 8.94 3.35
CA SER A 61 10.35 7.64 3.07
C SER A 61 10.96 6.99 1.83
N ILE A 62 11.12 7.74 0.74
CA ILE A 62 11.79 7.26 -0.49
C ILE A 62 13.22 6.81 -0.19
N TRP A 63 13.95 7.57 0.63
CA TRP A 63 15.31 7.21 1.03
C TRP A 63 15.33 5.91 1.83
N VAL A 64 14.49 5.75 2.87
CA VAL A 64 14.41 4.53 3.68
C VAL A 64 14.10 3.31 2.80
N PHE A 65 13.07 3.39 1.94
CA PHE A 65 12.72 2.25 1.08
C PHE A 65 13.88 1.83 0.18
N ARG A 66 14.61 2.79 -0.37
CA ARG A 66 15.78 2.50 -1.22
C ARG A 66 16.96 1.91 -0.45
N GLN A 67 17.20 2.32 0.81
CA GLN A 67 18.26 1.74 1.64
C GLN A 67 18.05 0.22 1.83
N TYR A 68 16.81 -0.22 1.95
CA TYR A 68 16.46 -1.63 2.08
C TYR A 68 16.17 -2.34 0.75
N GLY A 69 16.39 -1.68 -0.38
CA GLY A 69 16.16 -2.24 -1.72
C GLY A 69 14.68 -2.45 -2.08
N PHE A 70 13.76 -1.76 -1.41
CA PHE A 70 12.34 -1.87 -1.69
C PHE A 70 11.90 -0.92 -2.80
N PRO A 71 10.93 -1.34 -3.65
CA PRO A 71 10.49 -0.53 -4.77
C PRO A 71 9.71 0.70 -4.31
N VAL A 72 9.96 1.82 -5.01
CA VAL A 72 9.16 3.04 -4.98
C VAL A 72 8.36 3.08 -6.28
N ILE A 73 7.04 3.24 -6.19
CA ILE A 73 6.12 3.24 -7.33
C ILE A 73 5.49 4.61 -7.46
N ARG A 74 5.64 5.23 -8.64
CA ARG A 74 5.06 6.53 -8.98
C ARG A 74 3.63 6.33 -9.47
N VAL A 75 2.66 6.91 -8.78
CA VAL A 75 1.26 6.88 -9.20
C VAL A 75 0.83 8.28 -9.64
N TYR A 76 0.39 8.40 -10.88
CA TYR A 76 -0.06 9.64 -11.51
C TYR A 76 -1.55 9.62 -11.75
N HIS A 77 -2.22 10.73 -11.49
CA HIS A 77 -3.60 10.94 -11.91
C HIS A 77 -3.65 11.70 -13.23
N THR A 78 -4.59 11.31 -14.10
CA THR A 78 -4.99 12.08 -15.28
C THR A 78 -6.51 12.08 -15.39
N SER A 79 -7.09 13.16 -15.93
CA SER A 79 -8.53 13.24 -16.10
C SER A 79 -8.88 14.18 -17.27
N ASP A 80 -9.93 13.83 -18.02
CA ASP A 80 -10.43 14.70 -19.08
C ASP A 80 -11.18 15.92 -18.56
N LYS A 81 -11.65 15.86 -17.33
CA LYS A 81 -12.51 16.92 -16.78
C LYS A 81 -11.76 17.94 -15.94
N TRP A 82 -10.78 17.50 -15.12
CA TRP A 82 -10.15 18.37 -14.10
C TRP A 82 -8.74 17.95 -13.69
N GLY A 83 -8.16 16.93 -14.31
CA GLY A 83 -6.78 16.51 -14.07
C GLY A 83 -5.83 16.95 -15.18
N PRO A 84 -4.52 16.95 -14.92
CA PRO A 84 -3.53 17.23 -15.96
C PRO A 84 -3.49 16.11 -17.00
N LYS A 85 -3.24 16.47 -18.25
CA LYS A 85 -2.94 15.51 -19.31
C LYS A 85 -1.47 15.08 -19.21
N PRO A 86 -1.10 13.89 -19.74
CA PRO A 86 0.28 13.42 -19.68
C PRO A 86 1.32 14.38 -20.27
N ASP A 87 0.93 15.21 -21.25
CA ASP A 87 1.79 16.17 -21.92
C ASP A 87 1.83 17.55 -21.23
N ASP A 88 0.98 17.77 -20.23
CA ASP A 88 0.93 19.03 -19.48
C ASP A 88 2.12 19.13 -18.51
N PRO A 89 2.74 20.30 -18.33
CA PRO A 89 3.76 20.50 -17.31
C PRO A 89 3.25 20.17 -15.90
N GLY A 90 1.96 20.40 -15.62
CA GLY A 90 1.30 20.07 -14.36
C GLY A 90 1.20 18.59 -14.06
N PHE A 91 1.35 17.72 -15.08
CA PHE A 91 1.35 16.27 -14.91
C PHE A 91 2.60 15.76 -14.18
N GLN A 92 3.73 16.46 -14.31
CA GLN A 92 4.97 16.06 -13.66
C GLN A 92 4.87 16.16 -12.14
N PHE A 93 5.60 15.31 -11.43
CA PHE A 93 5.71 15.39 -9.97
C PHE A 93 6.45 16.67 -9.54
N ALA A 94 6.31 17.02 -8.25
CA ALA A 94 7.06 18.09 -7.62
C ALA A 94 8.57 17.94 -7.90
N ASP A 95 9.24 19.01 -8.32
CA ASP A 95 10.67 18.97 -8.66
C ASP A 95 11.56 18.60 -7.46
N THR A 96 11.08 18.85 -6.23
CA THR A 96 11.80 18.54 -5.00
C THR A 96 11.70 17.09 -4.59
N LEU A 97 10.82 16.31 -5.22
CA LEU A 97 10.59 14.90 -4.84
C LEU A 97 11.66 14.00 -5.49
N ARG A 98 12.31 13.19 -4.67
CA ARG A 98 13.45 12.34 -5.06
C ARG A 98 13.04 11.02 -5.71
N ILE A 99 12.01 11.03 -6.55
CA ILE A 99 11.67 9.90 -7.41
C ILE A 99 12.64 9.79 -8.59
N LEU A 100 12.75 8.62 -9.20
CA LEU A 100 13.60 8.37 -10.37
C LEU A 100 12.74 7.99 -11.58
N ASP A 101 13.24 8.27 -12.77
CA ASP A 101 12.55 7.85 -14.00
C ASP A 101 12.50 6.32 -14.15
N THR A 102 13.41 5.61 -13.50
CA THR A 102 13.45 4.16 -13.43
C THR A 102 12.44 3.56 -12.44
N ASP A 103 11.87 4.37 -11.53
CA ASP A 103 10.82 3.89 -10.62
C ASP A 103 9.58 3.50 -11.45
N PRO A 104 8.94 2.36 -11.20
CA PRO A 104 7.73 1.96 -11.90
C PRO A 104 6.66 3.04 -11.89
N LYS A 105 5.99 3.24 -13.02
CA LYS A 105 4.97 4.28 -13.23
C LYS A 105 3.60 3.65 -13.44
N ILE A 106 2.62 4.11 -12.68
CA ILE A 106 1.20 3.82 -12.85
C ILE A 106 0.48 5.12 -13.19
N VAL A 107 -0.37 5.11 -14.20
CA VAL A 107 -1.26 6.22 -14.54
C VAL A 107 -2.70 5.77 -14.34
N LYS A 108 -3.47 6.52 -13.58
CA LYS A 108 -4.87 6.24 -13.26
C LYS A 108 -5.79 7.39 -13.63
N THR A 109 -7.07 7.06 -13.85
CA THR A 109 -8.15 8.02 -14.11
C THR A 109 -9.23 8.00 -13.02
N TYR A 110 -9.12 7.05 -12.09
CA TYR A 110 -10.03 6.89 -10.94
C TYR A 110 -9.31 7.26 -9.63
N GLY A 111 -10.03 7.35 -8.53
CA GLY A 111 -9.45 7.65 -7.22
C GLY A 111 -8.43 6.61 -6.79
N SER A 112 -8.81 5.34 -6.78
CA SER A 112 -7.92 4.24 -6.41
C SER A 112 -6.88 3.94 -7.49
N ALA A 113 -5.63 3.68 -7.05
CA ALA A 113 -4.54 3.26 -7.93
C ALA A 113 -4.71 1.84 -8.49
N PHE A 114 -5.60 1.04 -7.92
CA PHE A 114 -5.92 -0.30 -8.40
C PHE A 114 -6.94 -0.29 -9.54
N ASN A 115 -7.86 0.69 -9.54
CA ASN A 115 -9.01 0.66 -10.43
C ASN A 115 -8.62 0.89 -11.90
N LYS A 116 -8.75 -0.16 -12.71
CA LYS A 116 -8.44 -0.19 -14.15
C LYS A 116 -7.00 0.21 -14.48
N THR A 117 -6.05 -0.20 -13.64
CA THR A 117 -4.61 0.00 -13.85
C THR A 117 -3.86 -1.33 -13.85
N GLY A 118 -2.56 -1.28 -14.15
CA GLY A 118 -1.66 -2.43 -14.04
C GLY A 118 -1.02 -2.60 -12.65
N LEU A 119 -1.48 -1.87 -11.59
CA LEU A 119 -0.81 -1.89 -10.29
C LEU A 119 -0.78 -3.28 -9.67
N ASP A 120 -1.92 -3.98 -9.58
CA ASP A 120 -2.00 -5.31 -8.99
C ASP A 120 -1.06 -6.30 -9.69
N LYS A 121 -1.05 -6.29 -11.03
CA LYS A 121 -0.13 -7.11 -11.81
C LYS A 121 1.32 -6.81 -11.47
N LEU A 122 1.71 -5.55 -11.45
CA LEU A 122 3.07 -5.11 -11.11
C LEU A 122 3.49 -5.57 -9.71
N LEU A 123 2.60 -5.44 -8.73
CA LEU A 123 2.86 -5.84 -7.35
C LEU A 123 3.02 -7.36 -7.22
N LYS A 124 2.17 -8.13 -7.87
CA LYS A 124 2.26 -9.61 -7.90
C LYS A 124 3.53 -10.11 -8.57
N GLU A 125 3.92 -9.53 -9.70
CA GLU A 125 5.17 -9.87 -10.40
C GLU A 125 6.41 -9.62 -9.53
N LYS A 126 6.35 -8.61 -8.65
CA LYS A 126 7.42 -8.33 -7.68
C LYS A 126 7.28 -9.08 -6.36
N GLY A 127 6.20 -9.86 -6.19
CA GLY A 127 5.90 -10.58 -4.96
C GLY A 127 5.60 -9.68 -3.76
N ILE A 128 5.19 -8.44 -3.99
CA ILE A 128 4.83 -7.48 -2.94
C ILE A 128 3.54 -7.93 -2.24
N ASN A 129 3.49 -7.77 -0.92
CA ASN A 129 2.32 -8.09 -0.10
C ASN A 129 1.95 -6.97 0.88
N THR A 130 2.78 -5.93 0.97
CA THR A 130 2.59 -4.83 1.93
C THR A 130 2.85 -3.49 1.21
N LEU A 131 1.96 -2.54 1.40
CA LEU A 131 2.02 -1.23 0.78
C LEU A 131 2.14 -0.15 1.84
N TYR A 132 3.02 0.80 1.59
CA TYR A 132 3.10 2.04 2.35
C TYR A 132 2.72 3.17 1.40
N LEU A 133 1.78 4.01 1.82
CA LEU A 133 1.19 5.04 0.97
C LEU A 133 1.56 6.43 1.49
N CYS A 134 1.97 7.30 0.58
CA CYS A 134 2.15 8.72 0.80
C CYS A 134 1.64 9.51 -0.42
N GLY A 135 1.48 10.82 -0.26
CA GLY A 135 1.05 11.70 -1.35
C GLY A 135 -0.29 12.38 -1.10
N LEU A 136 -1.06 12.60 -2.17
CA LEU A 136 -2.32 13.35 -2.12
C LEU A 136 -3.45 12.70 -2.95
N SER A 137 -4.69 13.02 -2.67
CA SER A 137 -5.16 13.68 -1.47
C SER A 137 -5.46 12.67 -0.37
N SER A 138 -5.15 13.03 0.87
CA SER A 138 -5.37 12.20 2.07
C SER A 138 -6.80 11.66 2.15
N VAL A 139 -7.80 12.50 1.88
CA VAL A 139 -9.24 12.16 1.87
C VAL A 139 -9.75 11.66 0.49
N GLY A 140 -8.89 11.59 -0.50
CA GLY A 140 -9.23 11.23 -1.88
C GLY A 140 -8.47 10.01 -2.38
N CYS A 141 -7.51 10.22 -3.27
CA CYS A 141 -6.82 9.14 -3.96
C CYS A 141 -6.00 8.24 -3.04
N VAL A 142 -5.39 8.79 -1.99
CA VAL A 142 -4.68 8.00 -0.99
C VAL A 142 -5.65 7.12 -0.23
N LEU A 143 -6.74 7.69 0.32
CA LEU A 143 -7.77 6.93 1.04
C LEU A 143 -8.40 5.86 0.15
N ALA A 144 -8.76 6.20 -1.09
CA ALA A 144 -9.35 5.25 -2.04
C ALA A 144 -8.39 4.08 -2.33
N THR A 145 -7.09 4.34 -2.49
CA THR A 145 -6.09 3.31 -2.72
C THR A 145 -5.86 2.46 -1.46
N TYR A 146 -5.84 3.09 -0.29
CA TYR A 146 -5.70 2.41 0.99
C TYR A 146 -6.85 1.43 1.25
N THR A 147 -8.09 1.88 1.07
CA THR A 147 -9.28 1.04 1.27
C THR A 147 -9.38 -0.09 0.26
N ASP A 148 -8.99 0.16 -0.99
CA ASP A 148 -9.01 -0.86 -2.05
C ASP A 148 -7.92 -1.92 -1.88
N ALA A 149 -6.80 -1.59 -1.25
CA ALA A 149 -5.68 -2.53 -1.06
C ALA A 149 -6.13 -3.86 -0.43
N ALA A 150 -7.05 -3.81 0.54
CA ALA A 150 -7.58 -5.00 1.20
C ALA A 150 -8.41 -5.89 0.24
N ASN A 151 -9.08 -5.30 -0.76
CA ASN A 151 -9.84 -6.04 -1.78
C ASN A 151 -8.93 -6.82 -2.74
N TYR A 152 -7.64 -6.48 -2.75
CA TYR A 152 -6.59 -7.13 -3.54
C TYR A 152 -5.60 -7.92 -2.68
N ASP A 153 -5.95 -8.21 -1.41
CA ASP A 153 -5.16 -8.99 -0.44
C ASP A 153 -3.84 -8.35 -0.01
N TYR A 154 -3.69 -7.02 -0.15
CA TYR A 154 -2.52 -6.29 0.35
C TYR A 154 -2.76 -5.75 1.77
N LYS A 155 -1.72 -5.81 2.61
CA LYS A 155 -1.64 -4.97 3.81
C LYS A 155 -1.24 -3.57 3.39
N ALA A 156 -1.96 -2.55 3.87
CA ALA A 156 -1.66 -1.16 3.56
C ALA A 156 -1.46 -0.35 4.84
N PHE A 157 -0.49 0.56 4.80
CA PHE A 157 -0.18 1.51 5.86
C PHE A 157 -0.06 2.91 5.26
N LEU A 158 -0.57 3.90 5.96
CA LEU A 158 -0.30 5.31 5.67
C LEU A 158 0.98 5.73 6.37
N ILE A 159 1.81 6.55 5.73
CA ILE A 159 3.00 7.12 6.37
C ILE A 159 2.61 8.44 7.01
N LYS A 160 2.83 8.55 8.32
CA LYS A 160 2.52 9.74 9.11
C LYS A 160 3.31 10.94 8.60
N ASP A 161 2.64 12.10 8.55
CA ASP A 161 3.19 13.37 8.07
C ASP A 161 3.62 13.38 6.59
N ALA A 162 3.36 12.29 5.84
CA ALA A 162 3.66 12.17 4.41
C ALA A 162 2.41 12.25 3.52
N LEU A 163 1.28 12.66 4.08
CA LEU A 163 0.04 12.88 3.36
C LEU A 163 -0.22 14.37 3.19
N MET A 164 -0.94 14.72 2.12
CA MET A 164 -1.42 16.07 1.87
C MET A 164 -2.89 16.08 1.48
N GLY A 165 -3.57 17.17 1.76
CA GLY A 165 -4.94 17.44 1.32
C GLY A 165 -5.23 18.94 1.38
N PRO A 166 -6.33 19.42 0.75
CA PRO A 166 -6.71 20.83 0.81
C PRO A 166 -7.03 21.34 2.23
N ASP A 167 -7.32 20.43 3.15
CA ASP A 167 -7.59 20.69 4.55
C ASP A 167 -6.63 19.88 5.43
N ALA A 168 -5.72 20.57 6.12
CA ALA A 168 -4.72 19.95 7.00
C ALA A 168 -5.37 19.21 8.17
N VAL A 169 -6.46 19.76 8.75
CA VAL A 169 -7.18 19.13 9.87
C VAL A 169 -7.77 17.79 9.45
N GLN A 170 -8.37 17.72 8.26
CA GLN A 170 -8.87 16.46 7.73
C GLN A 170 -7.72 15.46 7.47
N THR A 171 -6.57 15.93 7.02
CA THR A 171 -5.39 15.09 6.81
C THR A 171 -4.93 14.48 8.14
N ASP A 172 -4.78 15.28 9.19
CA ASP A 172 -4.42 14.81 10.54
C ASP A 172 -5.44 13.81 11.09
N GLN A 173 -6.73 14.06 10.85
CA GLN A 173 -7.80 13.13 11.25
C GLN A 173 -7.72 11.79 10.53
N ILE A 174 -7.46 11.77 9.22
CA ILE A 174 -7.28 10.53 8.46
C ILE A 174 -6.06 9.75 8.97
N GLU A 175 -4.94 10.43 9.21
CA GLU A 175 -3.75 9.80 9.78
C GLU A 175 -4.03 9.17 11.15
N ALA A 176 -4.75 9.88 12.01
CA ALA A 176 -5.10 9.41 13.35
C ALA A 176 -6.08 8.22 13.31
N ILE A 177 -7.16 8.33 12.52
CA ILE A 177 -8.21 7.29 12.42
C ILE A 177 -7.66 5.99 11.82
N LEU A 178 -6.82 6.08 10.80
CA LEU A 178 -6.28 4.92 10.10
C LEU A 178 -4.94 4.46 10.67
N GLY A 179 -4.46 5.09 11.74
CA GLY A 179 -3.24 4.68 12.44
C GLY A 179 -2.00 4.82 11.56
N ALA A 180 -1.79 6.00 10.96
CA ALA A 180 -0.61 6.27 10.15
C ALA A 180 0.68 5.99 10.93
N VAL A 181 1.64 5.32 10.29
CA VAL A 181 2.86 4.82 10.93
C VAL A 181 4.00 5.82 10.75
N GLY A 182 4.67 6.17 11.84
CA GLY A 182 5.85 7.02 11.82
C GLY A 182 7.04 6.35 11.11
N LEU A 183 7.86 7.16 10.46
CA LEU A 183 8.98 6.67 9.65
C LEU A 183 10.02 5.90 10.48
N GLU A 184 10.26 6.32 11.72
CA GLU A 184 11.16 5.59 12.64
C GLU A 184 10.68 4.15 12.91
N THR A 185 9.36 3.98 13.08
CA THR A 185 8.77 2.65 13.25
C THR A 185 8.92 1.81 11.98
N ILE A 186 8.74 2.41 10.81
CA ILE A 186 8.91 1.73 9.52
C ILE A 186 10.35 1.28 9.35
N ASP A 187 11.31 2.15 9.62
CA ASP A 187 12.74 1.87 9.52
C ASP A 187 13.12 0.71 10.44
N TYR A 188 12.70 0.76 11.71
CA TYR A 188 12.91 -0.34 12.67
C TYR A 188 12.27 -1.66 12.21
N MET A 189 11.06 -1.62 11.66
CA MET A 189 10.40 -2.83 11.11
C MET A 189 11.19 -3.43 9.94
N PHE A 190 11.83 -2.60 9.12
CA PHE A 190 12.68 -3.07 8.02
C PHE A 190 14.01 -3.63 8.50
N GLU A 191 14.59 -3.03 9.53
CA GLU A 191 15.80 -3.52 10.17
C GLU A 191 15.63 -4.94 10.73
N ILE A 192 14.61 -5.15 11.58
CA ILE A 192 14.35 -6.47 12.19
C ILE A 192 13.88 -7.54 11.21
N ARG A 193 13.39 -7.14 10.03
CA ARG A 193 13.00 -8.06 8.97
C ARG A 193 14.23 -8.69 8.28
N ALA A 194 15.33 -7.95 8.26
CA ALA A 194 16.56 -8.37 7.58
C ALA A 194 17.32 -9.50 8.34
N GLU A 195 16.95 -9.75 9.61
CA GLU A 195 17.45 -10.86 10.43
C GLU A 195 16.57 -12.14 10.24
#